data_c4036ab6a18dd198ffde5f2135e54c2d
#
_entry.id   c4036ab6a18dd198ffde5f2135e54c2d
#
_cell.length_a   1.000
_cell.length_b   1.000
_cell.length_c   1.000
_cell.angle_alpha   90.00
_cell.angle_beta   90.00
_cell.angle_gamma   90.00
#
_symmetry.space_group_name_H-M   'P 1'
#
loop_
_entity.id
_entity.type
_entity.pdbx_description
1 polymer ?
#
loop_
_entity_poly.entity_id
_entity_poly.type
_entity_poly.pdbx_seq_one_letter_code
_entity_poly.pdbx_strand_id
1 'polypeptide(L)'
;MNKLVIHGIYKYFKGDYCLVEDIALDSETHKEMVVYRKLYDDCSLWVRPIEMFLSEVDHIKYPKVKQKYRFELVDVKSVKDKFKA
;
A
#
# COMPACT_ATOMS: atom_id res chain seq x y z
N MET A 1 -9.49 11.96 0.94
CA MET A 1 -8.36 11.65 1.83
C MET A 1 -8.02 10.16 1.74
N ASN A 2 -6.76 9.84 1.59
CA ASN A 2 -6.32 8.44 1.51
C ASN A 2 -6.38 7.80 2.90
N LYS A 3 -6.96 6.61 2.99
CA LYS A 3 -7.09 5.89 4.26
C LYS A 3 -6.32 4.58 4.22
N LEU A 4 -5.79 4.19 5.38
CA LEU A 4 -5.13 2.89 5.51
C LEU A 4 -6.16 1.81 5.83
N VAL A 5 -6.12 0.74 5.05
CA VAL A 5 -6.96 -0.45 5.27
C VAL A 5 -6.03 -1.61 5.60
N ILE A 6 -6.13 -2.10 6.83
CA ILE A 6 -5.37 -3.29 7.26
C ILE A 6 -5.83 -4.48 6.42
N HIS A 7 -4.87 -5.26 5.94
CA HIS A 7 -5.06 -6.38 4.99
C HIS A 7 -5.51 -5.95 3.61
N GLY A 8 -5.50 -4.64 3.33
CA GLY A 8 -5.75 -4.13 1.98
C GLY A 8 -4.57 -4.36 1.05
N ILE A 9 -4.87 -4.58 -0.22
CA ILE A 9 -3.86 -4.66 -1.26
C ILE A 9 -3.75 -3.27 -1.89
N TYR A 10 -2.53 -2.76 -1.99
CA TYR A 10 -2.25 -1.44 -2.52
C TYR A 10 -1.36 -1.53 -3.74
N LYS A 11 -1.60 -0.64 -4.69
CA LYS A 11 -0.74 -0.47 -5.85
C LYS A 11 0.18 0.72 -5.61
N TYR A 12 1.49 0.47 -5.66
CA TYR A 12 2.49 1.52 -5.64
C TYR A 12 2.51 2.23 -7.00
N PHE A 13 2.74 3.54 -6.99
CA PHE A 13 2.65 4.34 -8.23
C PHE A 13 3.62 3.89 -9.31
N LYS A 14 4.68 3.15 -8.97
CA LYS A 14 5.61 2.56 -9.94
C LYS A 14 5.14 1.21 -10.49
N GLY A 15 3.97 0.73 -10.05
CA GLY A 15 3.31 -0.44 -10.63
C GLY A 15 3.23 -1.68 -9.76
N ASP A 16 4.07 -1.79 -8.74
CA ASP A 16 4.11 -2.99 -7.90
C ASP A 16 2.99 -3.00 -6.85
N TYR A 17 2.65 -4.19 -6.38
CA TYR A 17 1.60 -4.39 -5.39
C TYR A 17 2.17 -4.80 -4.04
N CYS A 18 1.47 -4.44 -2.98
CA CYS A 18 1.81 -4.86 -1.63
C CYS A 18 0.55 -5.12 -0.80
N LEU A 19 0.72 -5.85 0.29
CA LEU A 19 -0.33 -6.14 1.26
C LEU A 19 0.01 -5.43 2.57
N VAL A 20 -0.92 -4.62 3.07
CA VAL A 20 -0.75 -4.01 4.39
C VAL A 20 -1.04 -5.05 5.44
N GLU A 21 -0.02 -5.37 6.24
CA GLU A 21 -0.13 -6.39 7.29
C GLU A 21 -0.63 -5.80 8.60
N ASP A 22 -0.09 -4.65 9.00
CA ASP A 22 -0.41 -4.05 10.30
C ASP A 22 0.17 -2.65 10.40
N ILE A 23 -0.06 -2.03 11.56
CA ILE A 23 0.58 -0.79 11.99
C ILE A 23 1.44 -1.14 13.21
N ALA A 24 2.69 -0.69 13.18
CA ALA A 24 3.61 -0.82 14.31
C ALA A 24 4.06 0.56 14.77
N LEU A 25 4.55 0.66 16.00
CA LEU A 25 5.12 1.90 16.50
C LEU A 25 6.64 1.83 16.45
N ASP A 26 7.26 2.91 15.98
CA ASP A 26 8.70 3.06 16.07
C ASP A 26 9.07 3.18 17.56
N SER A 27 9.97 2.33 18.04
CA SER A 27 10.32 2.26 19.46
C SER A 27 10.98 3.53 19.99
N GLU A 28 11.60 4.32 19.13
CA GLU A 28 12.29 5.55 19.54
C GLU A 28 11.39 6.79 19.41
N THR A 29 10.66 6.90 18.31
CA THR A 29 9.86 8.09 18.01
C THR A 29 8.40 7.94 18.39
N HIS A 30 7.92 6.73 18.58
CA HIS A 30 6.51 6.35 18.79
C HIS A 30 5.61 6.72 17.60
N LYS A 31 6.21 6.96 16.45
CA LYS A 31 5.44 7.22 15.23
C LYS A 31 4.85 5.93 14.67
N GLU A 32 3.67 6.04 14.09
CA GLU A 32 3.03 4.91 13.44
C GLU A 32 3.73 4.56 12.14
N MET A 33 4.04 3.27 11.99
CA MET A 33 4.70 2.71 10.81
C MET A 33 3.76 1.71 10.16
N VAL A 34 3.57 1.82 8.86
CA VAL A 34 2.85 0.80 8.10
C VAL A 34 3.77 -0.38 7.86
N VAL A 35 3.35 -1.57 8.28
CA VAL A 35 4.04 -2.82 8.00
C VAL A 35 3.36 -3.44 6.78
N TYR A 36 4.11 -3.61 5.70
CA TYR A 36 3.54 -4.12 4.46
C TYR A 36 4.47 -5.13 3.81
N ARG A 37 3.84 -6.08 3.10
CA ARG A 37 4.55 -7.17 2.41
C ARG A 37 4.53 -6.92 0.92
N LYS A 38 5.70 -6.99 0.28
CA LYS A 38 5.78 -6.99 -1.17
C LYS A 38 5.08 -8.24 -1.72
N LEU A 39 4.29 -8.07 -2.77
CA LEU A 39 3.64 -9.20 -3.45
C LEU A 39 4.41 -9.57 -4.74
N TYR A 40 5.72 -9.46 -4.67
CA TYR A 40 6.63 -9.76 -5.77
C TYR A 40 8.01 -10.10 -5.20
N ASP A 41 8.90 -10.61 -6.04
CA ASP A 41 10.28 -10.99 -5.68
C ASP A 41 10.31 -11.93 -4.46
N ASP A 42 10.94 -11.50 -3.38
CA ASP A 42 11.14 -12.30 -2.17
C ASP A 42 9.98 -12.22 -1.17
N CYS A 43 8.93 -11.46 -1.48
CA CYS A 43 7.78 -11.25 -0.60
C CYS A 43 8.18 -10.78 0.80
N SER A 44 9.21 -9.96 0.89
CA SER A 44 9.71 -9.46 2.18
C SER A 44 8.78 -8.44 2.81
N LEU A 45 8.89 -8.31 4.14
CA LEU A 45 8.17 -7.30 4.92
C LEU A 45 8.99 -6.02 4.98
N TRP A 46 8.30 -4.90 4.86
CA TRP A 46 8.88 -3.56 4.93
C TRP A 46 8.07 -2.69 5.87
N VAL A 47 8.67 -1.61 6.32
CA VAL A 47 7.98 -0.59 7.10
C VAL A 47 8.20 0.77 6.47
N ARG A 48 7.19 1.63 6.60
CA ARG A 48 7.26 3.01 6.11
C ARG A 48 6.41 3.87 7.03
N PRO A 49 6.84 5.10 7.37
CA PRO A 49 5.97 6.00 8.15
C PRO A 49 4.61 6.15 7.50
N ILE A 50 3.55 6.11 8.31
CA ILE A 50 2.18 6.14 7.79
C ILE A 50 1.92 7.39 6.95
N GLU A 51 2.46 8.54 7.35
CA GLU A 51 2.32 9.79 6.62
C GLU A 51 2.87 9.67 5.21
N MET A 52 4.03 9.03 5.07
CA MET A 52 4.66 8.81 3.78
C MET A 52 3.90 7.79 2.95
N PHE A 53 3.42 6.72 3.58
CA PHE A 53 2.64 5.68 2.87
C PHE A 53 1.36 6.27 2.26
N LEU A 54 0.69 7.15 2.99
CA LEU A 54 -0.57 7.77 2.55
C LEU A 54 -0.38 9.06 1.75
N SER A 55 0.86 9.48 1.49
CA SER A 55 1.14 10.74 0.82
C SER A 55 0.88 10.67 -0.68
N GLU A 56 0.76 11.85 -1.28
CA GLU A 56 0.60 11.97 -2.72
C GLU A 56 1.92 11.73 -3.46
N VAL A 57 1.80 11.33 -4.71
CA VAL A 57 2.95 11.24 -5.62
C VAL A 57 3.51 12.65 -5.84
N ASP A 58 4.83 12.78 -5.87
CA ASP A 58 5.48 14.00 -6.28
C ASP A 58 5.36 14.15 -7.81
N HIS A 59 4.32 14.86 -8.25
CA HIS A 59 4.03 15.04 -9.67
C HIS A 59 4.98 16.01 -10.37
N ILE A 60 5.78 16.74 -9.59
CA ILE A 60 6.87 17.55 -10.18
C ILE A 60 7.98 16.62 -10.64
N LYS A 61 8.36 15.65 -9.80
CA LYS A 61 9.38 14.66 -10.12
C LYS A 61 8.86 13.61 -11.11
N TYR A 62 7.60 13.24 -11.01
CA TYR A 62 6.97 12.20 -11.85
C TYR A 62 5.75 12.76 -12.58
N PRO A 63 5.93 13.67 -13.53
CA PRO A 63 4.79 14.38 -14.15
C PRO A 63 3.88 13.50 -15.01
N LYS A 64 4.35 12.32 -15.42
CA LYS A 64 3.56 11.41 -16.26
C LYS A 64 2.75 10.42 -15.45
N VAL A 65 2.97 10.33 -14.13
CA VAL A 65 2.21 9.42 -13.26
C VAL A 65 0.80 9.96 -13.08
N LYS A 66 -0.18 9.13 -13.39
CA LYS A 66 -1.60 9.50 -13.26
C LYS A 66 -2.15 9.23 -11.86
N GLN A 67 -1.56 8.28 -11.15
CA GLN A 67 -1.98 7.92 -9.80
C GLN A 67 -1.75 9.10 -8.86
N LYS A 68 -2.74 9.44 -8.05
CA LYS A 68 -2.66 10.59 -7.13
C LYS A 68 -1.78 10.28 -5.95
N TYR A 69 -1.99 9.15 -5.31
CA TYR A 69 -1.27 8.75 -4.10
C TYR A 69 -0.17 7.76 -4.40
N ARG A 70 0.87 7.74 -3.57
CA ARG A 70 1.97 6.78 -3.72
C ARG A 70 1.48 5.35 -3.68
N PHE A 71 0.50 5.08 -2.80
CA PHE A 71 -0.14 3.78 -2.67
C PHE A 71 -1.64 3.98 -2.75
N GLU A 72 -2.30 3.24 -3.62
CA GLU A 72 -3.76 3.31 -3.76
C GLU A 72 -4.37 1.94 -3.58
N LEU A 73 -5.46 1.89 -2.81
CA LEU A 73 -6.18 0.65 -2.52
C LEU A 73 -6.72 0.04 -3.79
N VAL A 74 -6.47 -1.27 -3.96
CA VAL A 74 -6.98 -2.04 -5.08
C VAL A 74 -8.27 -2.73 -4.65
N ASP A 75 -9.32 -2.58 -5.46
CA ASP A 75 -10.59 -3.26 -5.22
C ASP A 75 -10.50 -4.68 -5.78
N VAL A 76 -10.21 -5.63 -4.90
CA VAL A 76 -10.10 -7.05 -5.27
C VAL A 76 -11.41 -7.74 -4.90
N LYS A 77 -12.16 -8.15 -5.91
CA LYS A 77 -13.44 -8.81 -5.70
C LYS A 77 -13.33 -10.31 -5.85
N SER A 78 -14.10 -11.04 -5.05
CA SER A 78 -14.20 -12.48 -5.18
C SER A 78 -14.87 -12.85 -6.50
N VAL A 79 -14.32 -13.86 -7.17
CA VAL A 79 -14.95 -14.49 -8.35
C VAL A 79 -15.59 -15.82 -7.99
N LYS A 80 -15.73 -16.08 -6.71
CA LYS A 80 -16.25 -17.35 -6.18
C LYS A 80 -17.60 -17.72 -6.77
N ASP A 81 -18.47 -16.75 -6.98
CA ASP A 81 -19.81 -16.98 -7.52
C ASP A 81 -19.80 -17.51 -8.97
N LYS A 82 -18.72 -17.30 -9.70
CA LYS A 82 -18.58 -17.81 -11.06
C LYS A 82 -18.35 -19.32 -11.10
N PHE A 83 -18.04 -19.94 -9.97
CA PHE A 83 -17.70 -21.35 -9.85
C PHE A 83 -18.66 -22.10 -8.94
N LYS A 84 -19.91 -21.66 -8.85
CA LYS A 84 -20.94 -22.36 -8.10
C LYS A 84 -21.19 -23.71 -8.75
N ALA A 85 -21.10 -24.73 -7.95
CA ALA A 85 -21.46 -26.08 -8.38
C ALA A 85 -22.98 -26.22 -8.41
#